data_e8f956136b88e2c0bc3aa5cc7de7a12d
#
_entry.id   e8f956136b88e2c0bc3aa5cc7de7a12d
#
_cell.length_a   1.000
_cell.length_b   1.000
_cell.length_c   1.000
_cell.angle_alpha   90.00
_cell.angle_beta   90.00
_cell.angle_gamma   90.00
#
_symmetry.space_group_name_H-M   'P 1'
#
loop_
_entity.id
_entity.type
_entity.pdbx_description
1 polymer ?
#
loop_
_entity_poly.entity_id
_entity_poly.type
_entity_poly.pdbx_seq_one_letter_code
_entity_poly.pdbx_strand_id
1 'polypeptide(L)'
;QIINLNMFYDDGGSLAEIMRFDDNGNMQILPEFKVKQTTFSQMLPGTIKAFHLHYNQEDVWFVMPYDRLLIGLFDARKDSPTYNQSMRFVLGSGRAQALYIPRGVAHGLANVWQNPANMIYFVNQCFDANEPDERRLPWDILGEDFWTIKKG
;
A
#
# COMPACT_ATOMS: atom_id res chain seq x y z
N GLN A 1 -6.17 -2.96 6.40
CA GLN A 1 -7.47 -3.38 5.85
C GLN A 1 -7.42 -3.33 4.34
N ILE A 2 -7.91 -4.39 3.65
CA ILE A 2 -8.11 -4.38 2.19
C ILE A 2 -9.56 -4.00 1.93
N ILE A 3 -9.75 -3.03 1.02
CA ILE A 3 -11.06 -2.52 0.61
C ILE A 3 -11.22 -2.84 -0.88
N ASN A 4 -12.23 -3.62 -1.23
CA ASN A 4 -12.54 -3.92 -2.63
C ASN A 4 -13.28 -2.74 -3.26
N LEU A 5 -12.85 -2.34 -4.44
CA LEU A 5 -13.46 -1.29 -5.25
C LEU A 5 -14.16 -1.91 -6.45
N ASN A 6 -15.22 -1.26 -6.93
CA ASN A 6 -15.92 -1.73 -8.10
C ASN A 6 -15.13 -1.42 -9.37
N MET A 7 -15.01 -2.41 -10.25
CA MET A 7 -14.57 -2.23 -11.63
C MET A 7 -15.74 -2.39 -12.58
N PHE A 8 -15.87 -1.44 -13.49
CA PHE A 8 -16.87 -1.45 -14.55
C PHE A 8 -16.15 -1.71 -15.87
N TYR A 9 -16.74 -2.53 -16.71
CA TYR A 9 -16.18 -2.95 -18.00
C TYR A 9 -17.15 -2.61 -19.12
N ASP A 10 -16.62 -2.16 -20.25
CA ASP A 10 -17.33 -1.95 -21.50
C ASP A 10 -16.44 -2.35 -22.68
N ASP A 11 -16.92 -2.13 -23.92
CA ASP A 11 -16.17 -2.44 -25.15
C ASP A 11 -14.89 -1.62 -25.31
N GLY A 12 -14.77 -0.48 -24.61
CA GLY A 12 -13.61 0.40 -24.64
C GLY A 12 -12.58 0.13 -23.57
N GLY A 13 -12.90 -0.70 -22.55
CA GLY A 13 -11.97 -1.00 -21.45
C GLY A 13 -12.61 -1.15 -20.10
N SER A 14 -12.03 -0.48 -19.09
CA SER A 14 -12.50 -0.56 -17.71
C SER A 14 -12.35 0.77 -16.99
N LEU A 15 -13.22 0.97 -16.00
CA LEU A 15 -13.19 2.11 -15.08
C LEU A 15 -13.31 1.61 -13.65
N ALA A 16 -12.49 2.16 -12.76
CA ALA A 16 -12.64 2.02 -11.32
C ALA A 16 -12.58 3.38 -10.65
N GLU A 17 -13.52 3.64 -9.75
CA GLU A 17 -13.45 4.79 -8.88
C GLU A 17 -12.51 4.45 -7.73
N ILE A 18 -11.34 5.07 -7.71
CA ILE A 18 -10.29 4.81 -6.72
C ILE A 18 -10.66 5.48 -5.40
N MET A 19 -11.18 6.72 -5.48
CA MET A 19 -11.42 7.55 -4.31
C MET A 19 -12.60 8.49 -4.56
N ARG A 20 -13.52 8.53 -3.61
CA ARG A 20 -14.60 9.51 -3.57
C ARG A 20 -14.52 10.28 -2.27
N PHE A 21 -14.72 11.60 -2.37
CA PHE A 21 -14.74 12.50 -1.22
C PHE A 21 -16.16 13.02 -1.00
N ASP A 22 -16.48 13.29 0.26
CA ASP A 22 -17.69 14.04 0.62
C ASP A 22 -17.48 15.56 0.42
N ASP A 23 -18.52 16.35 0.69
CA ASP A 23 -18.49 17.82 0.55
C ASP A 23 -17.48 18.50 1.50
N ASN A 24 -17.01 17.78 2.53
CA ASN A 24 -16.02 18.24 3.49
C ASN A 24 -14.60 17.74 3.15
N GLY A 25 -14.44 16.99 2.05
CA GLY A 25 -13.16 16.42 1.62
C GLY A 25 -12.74 15.17 2.39
N ASN A 26 -13.65 14.52 3.13
CA ASN A 26 -13.34 13.25 3.78
C ASN A 26 -13.49 12.10 2.76
N MET A 27 -12.64 11.11 2.89
CA MET A 27 -12.69 9.91 2.06
C MET A 27 -13.92 9.06 2.41
N GLN A 28 -14.84 8.81 1.47
CA GLN A 28 -16.08 8.08 1.78
C GLN A 28 -15.85 6.64 2.25
N ILE A 29 -14.84 5.95 1.70
CA ILE A 29 -14.52 4.56 2.08
C ILE A 29 -13.79 4.44 3.43
N LEU A 30 -13.22 5.56 3.92
CA LEU A 30 -12.51 5.68 5.20
C LEU A 30 -12.76 7.09 5.77
N PRO A 31 -13.92 7.36 6.37
CA PRO A 31 -14.33 8.72 6.77
C PRO A 31 -13.37 9.43 7.74
N GLU A 32 -12.66 8.68 8.55
CA GLU A 32 -11.67 9.22 9.50
C GLU A 32 -10.32 9.56 8.83
N PHE A 33 -10.08 9.07 7.59
CA PHE A 33 -8.83 9.31 6.87
C PHE A 33 -8.92 10.59 6.05
N LYS A 34 -8.15 11.61 6.43
CA LYS A 34 -8.07 12.89 5.71
C LYS A 34 -6.84 12.92 4.81
N VAL A 35 -7.06 12.88 3.50
CA VAL A 35 -5.97 12.96 2.53
C VAL A 35 -5.31 14.34 2.58
N LYS A 36 -4.00 14.38 2.79
CA LYS A 36 -3.19 15.59 2.70
C LYS A 36 -2.23 15.58 1.51
N GLN A 37 -1.78 14.39 1.11
CA GLN A 37 -0.89 14.24 -0.03
C GLN A 37 -1.23 12.99 -0.82
N THR A 38 -1.10 13.08 -2.15
CA THR A 38 -1.23 11.97 -3.10
C THR A 38 0.06 11.84 -3.86
N THR A 39 0.57 10.62 -3.97
CA THR A 39 1.84 10.36 -4.64
C THR A 39 1.72 9.21 -5.62
N PHE A 40 2.31 9.38 -6.79
CA PHE A 40 2.52 8.31 -7.78
C PHE A 40 3.89 7.67 -7.56
N SER A 41 3.97 6.36 -7.65
CA SER A 41 5.23 5.61 -7.58
C SER A 41 5.26 4.52 -8.63
N GLN A 42 6.39 4.42 -9.33
CA GLN A 42 6.68 3.30 -10.23
C GLN A 42 7.72 2.39 -9.59
N MET A 43 7.50 1.09 -9.71
CA MET A 43 8.40 0.02 -9.27
C MET A 43 8.96 -0.72 -10.47
N LEU A 44 10.27 -0.60 -10.69
CA LEU A 44 10.97 -1.37 -11.72
C LEU A 44 11.11 -2.84 -11.30
N PRO A 45 11.27 -3.78 -12.25
CA PRO A 45 11.55 -5.19 -11.96
C PRO A 45 12.71 -5.39 -10.98
N GLY A 46 12.55 -6.31 -10.04
CA GLY A 46 13.55 -6.63 -9.02
C GLY A 46 13.68 -5.63 -7.88
N THR A 47 12.88 -4.56 -7.86
CA THR A 47 12.95 -3.55 -6.79
C THR A 47 12.19 -4.03 -5.55
N ILE A 48 12.82 -3.87 -4.38
CA ILE A 48 12.20 -4.01 -3.05
C ILE A 48 12.29 -2.66 -2.34
N LYS A 49 11.18 -2.13 -1.86
CA LYS A 49 11.10 -0.96 -0.97
C LYS A 49 10.40 -1.39 0.31
N ALA A 50 11.19 -1.74 1.33
CA ALA A 50 10.69 -2.27 2.61
C ALA A 50 11.73 -2.08 3.72
N PHE A 51 11.35 -2.13 4.96
CA PHE A 51 10.02 -1.87 5.50
C PHE A 51 10.00 -0.45 6.03
N HIS A 52 9.01 0.33 5.64
CA HIS A 52 8.78 1.66 6.17
C HIS A 52 7.86 1.57 7.37
N LEU A 53 8.03 2.44 8.34
CA LEU A 53 7.21 2.53 9.55
C LEU A 53 6.95 4.00 9.87
N HIS A 54 5.69 4.34 10.11
CA HIS A 54 5.27 5.69 10.48
C HIS A 54 4.61 5.68 11.86
N TYR A 55 4.89 6.72 12.64
CA TYR A 55 4.27 6.90 13.96
C TYR A 55 3.01 7.76 13.91
N ASN A 56 2.93 8.68 12.97
CA ASN A 56 1.82 9.63 12.82
C ASN A 56 1.09 9.46 11.49
N GLN A 57 1.79 9.06 10.42
CA GLN A 57 1.23 8.89 9.10
C GLN A 57 0.50 7.56 8.97
N GLU A 58 -0.58 7.61 8.24
CA GLU A 58 -1.35 6.45 7.76
C GLU A 58 -1.39 6.51 6.24
N ASP A 59 -1.40 5.34 5.62
CA ASP A 59 -1.34 5.20 4.16
C ASP A 59 -2.58 4.50 3.61
N VAL A 60 -3.00 4.89 2.42
CA VAL A 60 -3.92 4.13 1.57
C VAL A 60 -3.24 3.89 0.24
N TRP A 61 -2.95 2.64 -0.09
CA TRP A 61 -2.27 2.25 -1.31
C TRP A 61 -3.24 1.70 -2.34
N PHE A 62 -3.03 2.06 -3.59
CA PHE A 62 -3.75 1.54 -4.74
C PHE A 62 -2.75 1.16 -5.84
N VAL A 63 -2.66 -0.13 -6.14
CA VAL A 63 -1.87 -0.64 -7.28
C VAL A 63 -2.79 -0.69 -8.49
N MET A 64 -2.31 -0.21 -9.64
CA MET A 64 -3.11 -0.25 -10.88
C MET A 64 -3.62 -1.68 -11.13
N PRO A 65 -4.90 -1.88 -11.49
CA PRO A 65 -5.48 -3.22 -11.61
C PRO A 65 -4.75 -4.14 -12.61
N TYR A 66 -4.16 -3.57 -13.64
CA TYR A 66 -3.40 -4.34 -14.65
C TYR A 66 -1.94 -4.57 -14.28
N ASP A 67 -1.46 -3.90 -13.25
CA ASP A 67 -0.16 -4.14 -12.63
C ASP A 67 -0.29 -5.11 -11.46
N ARG A 68 0.83 -5.46 -10.85
CA ARG A 68 0.86 -6.28 -9.62
C ARG A 68 2.10 -5.97 -8.81
N LEU A 69 1.92 -5.88 -7.51
CA LEU A 69 3.00 -5.71 -6.55
C LEU A 69 2.81 -6.68 -5.39
N LEU A 70 3.89 -7.27 -4.94
CA LEU A 70 3.93 -8.07 -3.74
C LEU A 70 4.01 -7.13 -2.55
N ILE A 71 3.08 -7.27 -1.60
CA ILE A 71 2.96 -6.43 -0.41
C ILE A 71 3.38 -7.22 0.80
N GLY A 72 4.16 -6.59 1.66
CA GLY A 72 4.51 -7.09 2.99
C GLY A 72 4.06 -6.12 4.08
N LEU A 73 3.40 -6.64 5.11
CA LEU A 73 3.02 -5.92 6.31
C LEU A 73 3.58 -6.63 7.54
N PHE A 74 3.98 -5.86 8.54
CA PHE A 74 4.43 -6.36 9.83
C PHE A 74 3.91 -5.44 10.95
N ASP A 75 3.12 -5.98 11.88
CA ASP A 75 2.56 -5.20 12.97
C ASP A 75 3.58 -5.02 14.10
N ALA A 76 4.14 -3.81 14.21
CA ALA A 76 5.12 -3.45 15.23
C ALA A 76 4.50 -2.80 16.49
N ARG A 77 3.17 -2.69 16.57
CA ARG A 77 2.45 -2.07 17.69
C ARG A 77 2.36 -3.04 18.86
N LYS A 78 3.05 -2.73 19.95
CA LYS A 78 3.17 -3.61 21.13
C LYS A 78 1.81 -3.95 21.78
N ASP A 79 0.87 -3.00 21.75
CA ASP A 79 -0.46 -3.16 22.36
C ASP A 79 -1.53 -3.68 21.36
N SER A 80 -1.12 -4.06 20.15
CA SER A 80 -2.02 -4.62 19.14
C SER A 80 -2.25 -6.11 19.37
N PRO A 81 -3.48 -6.61 19.15
CA PRO A 81 -3.75 -8.06 19.18
C PRO A 81 -3.01 -8.83 18.07
N THR A 82 -2.51 -8.11 17.06
CA THR A 82 -1.73 -8.68 15.96
C THR A 82 -0.23 -8.33 16.05
N TYR A 83 0.24 -7.93 17.23
CA TYR A 83 1.67 -7.64 17.43
C TYR A 83 2.57 -8.80 16.96
N ASN A 84 3.64 -8.47 16.25
CA ASN A 84 4.58 -9.42 15.62
C ASN A 84 3.98 -10.32 14.52
N GLN A 85 2.74 -10.10 14.10
CA GLN A 85 2.20 -10.81 12.95
C GLN A 85 2.60 -10.12 11.65
N SER A 86 2.81 -10.93 10.62
CA SER A 86 3.09 -10.45 9.27
C SER A 86 2.05 -10.93 8.27
N MET A 87 1.87 -10.16 7.21
CA MET A 87 1.03 -10.52 6.07
C MET A 87 1.82 -10.35 4.78
N ARG A 88 1.56 -11.24 3.82
CA ARG A 88 2.15 -11.20 2.49
C ARG A 88 1.07 -11.53 1.46
N PHE A 89 0.85 -10.64 0.50
CA PHE A 89 -0.16 -10.81 -0.54
C PHE A 89 0.16 -9.93 -1.76
N VAL A 90 -0.59 -10.11 -2.84
CA VAL A 90 -0.46 -9.33 -4.09
C VAL A 90 -1.62 -8.34 -4.19
N LEU A 91 -1.30 -7.06 -4.45
CA LEU A 91 -2.25 -6.04 -4.90
C LEU A 91 -2.21 -5.90 -6.42
N GLY A 92 -3.31 -5.41 -7.00
CA GLY A 92 -3.53 -5.36 -8.44
C GLY A 92 -3.90 -6.75 -8.97
N SER A 93 -3.26 -7.20 -10.05
CA SER A 93 -3.50 -8.53 -10.63
C SER A 93 -4.97 -8.75 -11.05
N GLY A 94 -5.55 -7.79 -11.76
CA GLY A 94 -6.93 -7.79 -12.22
C GLY A 94 -7.95 -7.29 -11.19
N ARG A 95 -7.52 -6.86 -10.01
CA ARG A 95 -8.40 -6.39 -8.92
C ARG A 95 -8.19 -4.92 -8.62
N ALA A 96 -9.29 -4.18 -8.49
CA ALA A 96 -9.25 -2.83 -7.94
C ALA A 96 -9.42 -2.91 -6.41
N GLN A 97 -8.34 -2.67 -5.68
CA GLN A 97 -8.32 -2.78 -4.22
C GLN A 97 -7.51 -1.63 -3.62
N ALA A 98 -8.05 -0.99 -2.61
CA ALA A 98 -7.31 -0.08 -1.76
C ALA A 98 -6.83 -0.81 -0.49
N LEU A 99 -5.59 -0.56 -0.10
CA LEU A 99 -5.00 -1.09 1.13
C LEU A 99 -4.82 0.05 2.13
N TYR A 100 -5.61 0.06 3.20
CA TYR A 100 -5.37 0.96 4.33
C TYR A 100 -4.35 0.35 5.28
N ILE A 101 -3.34 1.14 5.62
CA ILE A 101 -2.23 0.80 6.52
C ILE A 101 -2.22 1.80 7.67
N PRO A 102 -2.57 1.38 8.91
CA PRO A 102 -2.54 2.27 10.05
C PRO A 102 -1.10 2.55 10.50
N ARG A 103 -0.93 3.65 11.22
CA ARG A 103 0.33 3.97 11.92
C ARG A 103 0.82 2.79 12.75
N GLY A 104 2.15 2.63 12.85
CA GLY A 104 2.77 1.56 13.60
C GLY A 104 2.76 0.18 12.94
N VAL A 105 2.18 0.06 11.75
CA VAL A 105 2.31 -1.14 10.90
C VAL A 105 3.42 -0.91 9.88
N ALA A 106 4.52 -1.63 10.03
CA ALA A 106 5.60 -1.61 9.06
C ALA A 106 5.14 -2.23 7.75
N HIS A 107 5.49 -1.60 6.63
CA HIS A 107 4.98 -1.97 5.32
C HIS A 107 6.06 -1.83 4.25
N GLY A 108 5.91 -2.63 3.21
CA GLY A 108 6.80 -2.62 2.07
C GLY A 108 6.17 -3.28 0.86
N LEU A 109 6.85 -3.14 -0.25
CA LEU A 109 6.42 -3.69 -1.51
C LEU A 109 7.61 -4.14 -2.36
N ALA A 110 7.37 -5.13 -3.21
CA ALA A 110 8.36 -5.63 -4.16
C ALA A 110 7.73 -5.87 -5.53
N ASN A 111 8.47 -5.51 -6.56
CA ASN A 111 8.16 -5.92 -7.91
C ASN A 111 9.04 -7.13 -8.27
N VAL A 112 8.50 -8.31 -8.06
CA VAL A 112 9.16 -9.60 -8.35
C VAL A 112 8.86 -10.12 -9.76
N TRP A 113 8.16 -9.33 -10.57
CA TRP A 113 7.81 -9.64 -11.96
C TRP A 113 8.68 -8.88 -12.95
N GLN A 114 8.47 -9.13 -14.24
CA GLN A 114 9.34 -8.64 -15.31
C GLN A 114 8.95 -7.26 -15.87
N ASN A 115 7.73 -6.80 -15.63
CA ASN A 115 7.26 -5.50 -16.10
C ASN A 115 7.26 -4.46 -14.98
N PRO A 116 7.50 -3.18 -15.28
CA PRO A 116 7.28 -2.11 -14.32
C PRO A 116 5.84 -2.15 -13.79
N ALA A 117 5.65 -1.77 -12.54
CA ALA A 117 4.34 -1.68 -11.91
C ALA A 117 4.15 -0.30 -11.28
N ASN A 118 2.92 0.19 -11.31
CA ASN A 118 2.56 1.54 -10.89
C ASN A 118 1.56 1.49 -9.75
N MET A 119 1.72 2.43 -8.83
CA MET A 119 0.79 2.64 -7.73
C MET A 119 0.55 4.12 -7.45
N ILE A 120 -0.58 4.41 -6.88
CA ILE A 120 -0.89 5.68 -6.24
C ILE A 120 -1.06 5.40 -4.75
N TYR A 121 -0.55 6.30 -3.91
CA TYR A 121 -0.84 6.22 -2.49
C TYR A 121 -1.24 7.58 -1.94
N PHE A 122 -2.13 7.54 -0.98
CA PHE A 122 -2.70 8.67 -0.29
C PHE A 122 -2.21 8.62 1.16
N VAL A 123 -1.83 9.76 1.70
CA VAL A 123 -1.36 9.86 3.08
C VAL A 123 -2.04 11.01 3.81
N ASN A 124 -2.20 10.85 5.12
CA ASN A 124 -2.84 11.84 5.98
C ASN A 124 -1.85 12.86 6.58
N GLN A 125 -0.57 12.81 6.16
CA GLN A 125 0.48 13.77 6.49
C GLN A 125 1.14 14.27 5.20
N CYS A 126 1.61 15.52 5.16
CA CYS A 126 2.52 15.97 4.11
C CYS A 126 3.94 15.56 4.47
N PHE A 127 4.71 15.12 3.47
CA PHE A 127 6.13 14.84 3.67
C PHE A 127 6.89 16.11 4.04
N ASP A 128 7.64 16.08 5.14
CA ASP A 128 8.58 17.12 5.53
C ASP A 128 9.99 16.53 5.52
N ALA A 129 10.86 17.09 4.68
CA ALA A 129 12.24 16.62 4.56
C ALA A 129 13.09 16.93 5.80
N ASN A 130 12.70 17.92 6.62
CA ASN A 130 13.42 18.31 7.81
C ASN A 130 13.05 17.45 9.02
N GLU A 131 11.82 16.94 9.04
CA GLU A 131 11.30 16.09 10.12
C GLU A 131 10.45 14.94 9.54
N PRO A 132 11.05 13.98 8.83
CA PRO A 132 10.32 12.91 8.19
C PRO A 132 9.77 11.92 9.25
N ASP A 133 8.46 11.67 9.21
CA ASP A 133 7.83 10.59 9.99
C ASP A 133 8.06 9.25 9.30
N GLU A 134 9.30 8.94 8.98
CA GLU A 134 9.69 7.69 8.36
C GLU A 134 10.79 7.01 9.17
N ARG A 135 10.52 5.78 9.57
CA ARG A 135 11.50 4.85 10.15
C ARG A 135 11.60 3.64 9.23
N ARG A 136 12.73 2.95 9.29
CA ARG A 136 13.00 1.78 8.46
C ARG A 136 13.38 0.60 9.32
N LEU A 137 12.75 -0.54 9.05
CA LEU A 137 13.22 -1.84 9.51
C LEU A 137 14.01 -2.49 8.36
N PRO A 138 14.91 -3.43 8.65
CA PRO A 138 15.61 -4.18 7.60
C PRO A 138 14.62 -4.84 6.63
N TRP A 139 14.92 -4.78 5.33
CA TRP A 139 14.06 -5.34 4.29
C TRP A 139 13.87 -6.86 4.44
N ASP A 140 14.83 -7.52 5.05
CA ASP A 140 14.92 -8.95 5.30
C ASP A 140 14.51 -9.37 6.73
N ILE A 141 13.93 -8.46 7.52
CA ILE A 141 13.50 -8.75 8.91
C ILE A 141 12.58 -9.96 9.04
N LEU A 142 11.85 -10.30 7.98
CA LEU A 142 10.98 -11.46 7.88
C LEU A 142 11.61 -12.63 7.12
N GLY A 143 12.94 -12.58 6.90
CA GLY A 143 13.70 -13.51 6.09
C GLY A 143 13.82 -13.07 4.63
N GLU A 144 14.94 -13.40 4.00
CA GLU A 144 15.21 -13.05 2.59
C GLU A 144 14.15 -13.64 1.63
N ASP A 145 13.66 -14.84 1.94
CA ASP A 145 12.64 -15.55 1.15
C ASP A 145 11.26 -14.88 1.20
N PHE A 146 11.05 -13.93 2.11
CA PHE A 146 9.77 -13.26 2.23
C PHE A 146 9.32 -12.59 0.92
N TRP A 147 10.27 -12.06 0.16
CA TRP A 147 10.03 -11.36 -1.10
C TRP A 147 10.16 -12.22 -2.36
N THR A 148 10.43 -13.51 -2.24
CA THR A 148 10.55 -14.42 -3.38
C THR A 148 9.20 -14.93 -3.87
N ILE A 149 9.09 -15.25 -5.18
CA ILE A 149 7.89 -15.89 -5.73
C ILE A 149 7.83 -17.34 -5.19
N LYS A 150 6.74 -17.64 -4.48
CA LYS A 150 6.48 -19.03 -4.05
C LYS A 150 5.94 -19.81 -5.25
N LYS A 151 6.53 -20.96 -5.50
CA LYS A 151 6.00 -21.95 -6.47
C LYS A 151 4.73 -22.56 -5.85
N GLY A 152 3.67 -22.61 -6.66
CA GLY A 152 2.40 -23.28 -6.30
C GLY A 152 2.51 -24.78 -6.44
#